data_6f640877a08fb7bf12b2463a43034659
#
_entry.id   6f640877a08fb7bf12b2463a43034659
#
_cell.length_a   1.000
_cell.length_b   1.000
_cell.length_c   1.000
_cell.angle_alpha   90.00
_cell.angle_beta   90.00
_cell.angle_gamma   90.00
#
_symmetry.space_group_name_H-M   'P 1'
#
loop_
_entity.id
_entity.type
_entity.pdbx_description
1 polymer ?
#
loop_
_entity_poly.entity_id
_entity_poly.type
_entity_poly.pdbx_seq_one_letter_code
_entity_poly.pdbx_strand_id
1 'polypeptide(L)'
;LNGEFCVFDTETTGLDPGVEYLTEIGAVIVRNGEVVEEFDTFVKPGKPITSKITELTGITNEMVADAPSEAEALKAFLDFVDGRILVGHNAHSFDIRFLRAAAKRSGIEFEPTYIDTLTMAQAMYPGLHNYKQGTINKHLELPAYEAHRACEDSAALGRIFCVMLKDLEEKQVTAVSGINTGLGGNREVLKKKYY
;
A
#
# COMPACT_ATOMS: atom_id res chain seq x y z
N LEU A 1 15.47 -6.82 -10.66
CA LEU A 1 14.26 -6.73 -9.78
C LEU A 1 13.13 -7.66 -10.27
N ASN A 2 13.50 -8.85 -10.75
CA ASN A 2 12.58 -9.87 -11.26
C ASN A 2 11.88 -10.62 -10.10
N GLY A 3 11.26 -9.89 -9.20
CA GLY A 3 10.52 -10.44 -8.07
C GLY A 3 9.02 -10.26 -8.22
N GLU A 4 8.28 -10.87 -7.30
CA GLU A 4 6.87 -10.60 -7.12
C GLU A 4 6.67 -9.70 -5.91
N PHE A 5 5.81 -8.70 -6.07
CA PHE A 5 5.47 -7.71 -5.04
C PHE A 5 3.96 -7.64 -4.89
N CYS A 6 3.50 -7.44 -3.67
CA CYS A 6 2.12 -7.11 -3.38
C CYS A 6 2.00 -5.61 -3.09
N VAL A 7 1.50 -4.86 -4.05
CA VAL A 7 1.26 -3.41 -3.93
C VAL A 7 -0.12 -3.21 -3.35
N PHE A 8 -0.24 -2.44 -2.27
CA PHE A 8 -1.49 -2.35 -1.52
C PHE A 8 -1.78 -0.93 -1.06
N ASP A 9 -3.04 -0.70 -0.73
CA ASP A 9 -3.57 0.50 -0.11
C ASP A 9 -4.70 0.13 0.85
N THR A 10 -5.01 0.98 1.82
CA THR A 10 -6.09 0.77 2.78
C THR A 10 -6.94 2.03 2.93
N GLU A 11 -8.25 1.83 3.13
CA GLU A 11 -9.15 2.87 3.62
C GLU A 11 -9.54 2.58 5.07
N THR A 12 -9.77 3.62 5.83
CA THR A 12 -9.96 3.54 7.29
C THR A 12 -11.08 4.47 7.77
N THR A 13 -11.54 4.25 8.99
CA THR A 13 -12.53 5.14 9.64
C THR A 13 -11.93 6.45 10.13
N GLY A 14 -10.60 6.62 10.08
CA GLY A 14 -9.91 7.82 10.53
C GLY A 14 -8.39 7.64 10.51
N LEU A 15 -7.66 8.48 11.25
CA LEU A 15 -6.21 8.59 11.13
C LEU A 15 -5.40 7.86 12.23
N ASP A 16 -6.01 7.55 13.36
CA ASP A 16 -5.32 6.93 14.50
C ASP A 16 -5.58 5.42 14.56
N PRO A 17 -4.59 4.57 14.24
CA PRO A 17 -4.75 3.11 14.26
C PRO A 17 -5.06 2.53 15.66
N GLY A 18 -4.86 3.31 16.72
CA GLY A 18 -5.20 2.90 18.09
C GLY A 18 -6.69 2.85 18.37
N VAL A 19 -7.50 3.65 17.65
CA VAL A 19 -8.94 3.81 17.87
C VAL A 19 -9.79 3.69 16.60
N GLU A 20 -9.15 3.63 15.44
CA GLU A 20 -9.80 3.56 14.14
C GLU A 20 -9.62 2.16 13.50
N TYR A 21 -10.41 1.87 12.49
CA TYR A 21 -10.51 0.55 11.87
C TYR A 21 -10.33 0.62 10.36
N LEU A 22 -9.94 -0.50 9.76
CA LEU A 22 -9.96 -0.69 8.32
C LEU A 22 -11.40 -0.70 7.79
N THR A 23 -11.61 -0.14 6.60
CA THR A 23 -12.90 -0.19 5.86
C THR A 23 -12.75 -0.85 4.49
N GLU A 24 -11.55 -0.80 3.89
CA GLU A 24 -11.24 -1.45 2.62
C GLU A 24 -9.75 -1.81 2.58
N ILE A 25 -9.42 -2.94 1.95
CA ILE A 25 -8.06 -3.33 1.61
C ILE A 25 -8.03 -3.63 0.12
N GLY A 26 -7.26 -2.89 -0.64
CA GLY A 26 -7.00 -3.13 -2.05
C GLY A 26 -5.56 -3.53 -2.29
N ALA A 27 -5.32 -4.45 -3.21
CA ALA A 27 -3.97 -4.86 -3.57
C ALA A 27 -3.86 -5.37 -4.99
N VAL A 28 -2.66 -5.30 -5.54
CA VAL A 28 -2.31 -5.92 -6.83
C VAL A 28 -1.00 -6.65 -6.71
N ILE A 29 -0.83 -7.74 -7.45
CA ILE A 29 0.47 -8.39 -7.63
C ILE A 29 1.17 -7.78 -8.83
N VAL A 30 2.39 -7.31 -8.59
CA VAL A 30 3.34 -6.91 -9.65
C VAL A 30 4.33 -8.04 -9.83
N ARG A 31 4.42 -8.55 -11.05
CA ARG A 31 5.34 -9.61 -11.48
C ARG A 31 6.06 -9.17 -12.75
N ASN A 32 7.40 -9.19 -12.74
CA ASN A 32 8.22 -8.79 -13.90
C ASN A 32 7.86 -7.41 -14.47
N GLY A 33 7.54 -6.45 -13.61
CA GLY A 33 7.18 -5.08 -14.02
C GLY A 33 5.78 -4.91 -14.57
N GLU A 34 4.89 -5.87 -14.39
CA GLU A 34 3.50 -5.82 -14.82
C GLU A 34 2.54 -6.15 -13.67
N VAL A 35 1.36 -5.53 -13.68
CA VAL A 35 0.25 -5.87 -12.76
C VAL A 35 -0.45 -7.11 -13.32
N VAL A 36 -0.51 -8.20 -12.54
CA VAL A 36 -1.00 -9.51 -13.01
C VAL A 36 -2.20 -10.06 -12.25
N GLU A 37 -2.43 -9.61 -11.01
CA GLU A 37 -3.54 -10.05 -10.16
C GLU A 37 -4.04 -8.89 -9.33
N GLU A 38 -5.33 -8.91 -8.98
CA GLU A 38 -5.98 -7.87 -8.17
C GLU A 38 -6.74 -8.52 -7.01
N PHE A 39 -6.77 -7.82 -5.88
CA PHE A 39 -7.51 -8.16 -4.66
C PHE A 39 -8.21 -6.92 -4.15
N ASP A 40 -9.47 -7.06 -3.77
CA ASP A 40 -10.22 -6.01 -3.11
C ASP A 40 -11.22 -6.61 -2.12
N THR A 41 -11.27 -6.05 -0.91
CA THR A 41 -12.27 -6.42 0.08
C THR A 41 -12.66 -5.24 0.94
N PHE A 42 -13.96 -5.03 1.12
CA PHE A 42 -14.44 -4.24 2.23
C PHE A 42 -14.16 -4.95 3.55
N VAL A 43 -14.07 -4.16 4.60
CA VAL A 43 -13.88 -4.63 5.98
C VAL A 43 -14.98 -4.04 6.84
N LYS A 44 -15.67 -4.88 7.62
CA LYS A 44 -16.64 -4.41 8.60
C LYS A 44 -15.89 -3.74 9.77
N PRO A 45 -15.97 -2.41 9.93
CA PRO A 45 -15.23 -1.73 10.98
C PRO A 45 -15.90 -1.93 12.34
N GLY A 46 -15.12 -1.83 13.41
CA GLY A 46 -15.62 -1.92 14.79
C GLY A 46 -16.40 -0.69 15.28
N LYS A 47 -16.62 0.30 14.41
CA LYS A 47 -17.37 1.54 14.68
C LYS A 47 -18.02 2.08 13.40
N PRO A 48 -19.03 2.95 13.50
CA PRO A 48 -19.64 3.58 12.32
C PRO A 48 -18.65 4.46 11.56
N ILE A 49 -18.79 4.46 10.23
CA ILE A 49 -18.09 5.39 9.33
C ILE A 49 -18.79 6.75 9.42
N THR A 50 -18.04 7.81 9.66
CA THR A 50 -18.58 9.17 9.72
C THR A 50 -18.89 9.72 8.32
N SER A 51 -19.82 10.69 8.23
CA SER A 51 -20.14 11.34 6.96
C SER A 51 -18.90 11.93 6.27
N LYS A 52 -17.98 12.51 7.04
CA LYS A 52 -16.72 13.05 6.52
C LYS A 52 -15.85 11.99 5.83
N ILE A 53 -15.78 10.80 6.40
CA ILE A 53 -15.02 9.69 5.79
C ILE A 53 -15.75 9.17 4.56
N THR A 54 -17.08 9.04 4.61
CA THR A 54 -17.88 8.67 3.44
C THR A 54 -17.74 9.69 2.30
N GLU A 55 -17.73 10.99 2.60
CA GLU A 55 -17.48 12.04 1.59
C GLU A 55 -16.10 11.91 0.95
N LEU A 56 -15.09 11.50 1.72
CA LEU A 56 -13.72 11.34 1.23
C LEU A 56 -13.54 10.05 0.39
N THR A 57 -14.05 8.92 0.89
CA THR A 57 -13.75 7.59 0.34
C THR A 57 -14.88 7.03 -0.53
N GLY A 58 -16.08 7.58 -0.43
CA GLY A 58 -17.29 7.02 -1.01
C GLY A 58 -17.83 5.78 -0.30
N ILE A 59 -17.15 5.29 0.75
CA ILE A 59 -17.54 4.08 1.49
C ILE A 59 -18.59 4.45 2.54
N THR A 60 -19.75 3.80 2.47
CA THR A 60 -20.87 4.01 3.39
C THR A 60 -20.99 2.89 4.43
N ASN A 61 -21.73 3.13 5.51
CA ASN A 61 -22.00 2.10 6.51
C ASN A 61 -22.77 0.90 5.92
N GLU A 62 -23.64 1.16 4.94
CA GLU A 62 -24.41 0.10 4.25
C GLU A 62 -23.47 -0.81 3.43
N MET A 63 -22.47 -0.25 2.77
CA MET A 63 -21.51 -1.01 1.94
C MET A 63 -20.69 -2.01 2.77
N VAL A 64 -20.41 -1.69 4.03
CA VAL A 64 -19.60 -2.51 4.94
C VAL A 64 -20.41 -3.33 5.94
N ALA A 65 -21.74 -3.20 5.93
CA ALA A 65 -22.62 -3.84 6.92
C ALA A 65 -22.47 -5.37 6.95
N ASP A 66 -22.37 -5.99 5.78
CA ASP A 66 -22.22 -7.43 5.59
C ASP A 66 -20.80 -7.82 5.11
N ALA A 67 -19.85 -6.89 5.19
CA ALA A 67 -18.45 -7.15 4.83
C ALA A 67 -17.81 -8.13 5.84
N PRO A 68 -16.71 -8.82 5.42
CA PRO A 68 -15.92 -9.63 6.32
C PRO A 68 -15.47 -8.85 7.56
N SER A 69 -15.37 -9.54 8.67
CA SER A 69 -14.75 -8.99 9.88
C SER A 69 -13.28 -8.62 9.60
N GLU A 70 -12.71 -7.78 10.45
CA GLU A 70 -11.30 -7.38 10.32
C GLU A 70 -10.36 -8.60 10.30
N ALA A 71 -10.64 -9.63 11.11
CA ALA A 71 -9.87 -10.87 11.12
C ALA A 71 -9.99 -11.67 9.82
N GLU A 72 -11.19 -11.80 9.27
CA GLU A 72 -11.44 -12.52 8.02
C GLU A 72 -10.81 -11.79 6.82
N ALA A 73 -11.00 -10.47 6.73
CA ALA A 73 -10.43 -9.65 5.68
C ALA A 73 -8.90 -9.67 5.72
N LEU A 74 -8.31 -9.56 6.92
CA LEU A 74 -6.85 -9.62 7.07
C LEU A 74 -6.29 -10.98 6.68
N LYS A 75 -6.94 -12.09 7.06
CA LYS A 75 -6.52 -13.44 6.63
C LYS A 75 -6.55 -13.57 5.11
N ALA A 76 -7.65 -13.17 4.47
CA ALA A 76 -7.78 -13.20 3.01
C ALA A 76 -6.69 -12.35 2.32
N PHE A 77 -6.40 -11.16 2.86
CA PHE A 77 -5.32 -10.32 2.37
C PHE A 77 -3.94 -10.99 2.52
N LEU A 78 -3.64 -11.58 3.68
CA LEU A 78 -2.36 -12.26 3.92
C LEU A 78 -2.20 -13.50 3.04
N ASP A 79 -3.27 -14.23 2.74
CA ASP A 79 -3.28 -15.34 1.78
C ASP A 79 -2.95 -14.82 0.36
N PHE A 80 -3.50 -13.68 -0.03
CA PHE A 80 -3.17 -13.02 -1.30
C PHE A 80 -1.72 -12.53 -1.34
N VAL A 81 -1.21 -11.97 -0.23
CA VAL A 81 0.19 -11.53 -0.11
C VAL A 81 1.16 -12.71 -0.29
N ASP A 82 0.84 -13.88 0.27
CA ASP A 82 1.60 -15.12 0.14
C ASP A 82 3.12 -14.95 0.35
N GLY A 83 3.50 -14.25 1.42
CA GLY A 83 4.89 -13.98 1.79
C GLY A 83 5.65 -13.00 0.90
N ARG A 84 5.00 -12.39 -0.08
CA ARG A 84 5.63 -11.38 -0.95
C ARG A 84 5.98 -10.11 -0.18
N ILE A 85 6.93 -9.35 -0.72
CA ILE A 85 7.25 -8.02 -0.22
C ILE A 85 6.05 -7.10 -0.47
N LEU A 86 5.58 -6.44 0.58
CA LEU A 86 4.54 -5.43 0.48
C LEU A 86 5.11 -4.13 -0.08
N VAL A 87 4.31 -3.42 -0.86
CA VAL A 87 4.64 -2.09 -1.39
C VAL A 87 3.46 -1.16 -1.13
N GLY A 88 3.70 -0.05 -0.47
CA GLY A 88 2.65 0.93 -0.18
C GLY A 88 3.19 2.36 -0.18
N HIS A 89 2.29 3.33 -0.37
CA HIS A 89 2.66 4.74 -0.41
C HIS A 89 2.44 5.40 0.95
N ASN A 90 3.52 5.91 1.57
CA ASN A 90 3.50 6.38 2.96
C ASN A 90 3.04 5.28 3.95
N ALA A 91 3.20 4.04 3.56
CA ALA A 91 2.67 2.88 4.28
C ALA A 91 3.33 2.69 5.65
N HIS A 92 4.60 3.08 5.79
CA HIS A 92 5.31 3.04 7.08
C HIS A 92 4.58 3.86 8.15
N SER A 93 4.11 5.04 7.79
CA SER A 93 3.45 5.95 8.72
C SER A 93 1.96 5.69 8.89
N PHE A 94 1.31 5.00 7.94
CA PHE A 94 -0.14 4.82 7.91
C PHE A 94 -0.56 3.35 7.78
N ASP A 95 -0.58 2.79 6.58
CA ASP A 95 -1.21 1.50 6.29
C ASP A 95 -0.64 0.33 7.10
N ILE A 96 0.67 0.24 7.22
CA ILE A 96 1.34 -0.81 8.03
C ILE A 96 0.92 -0.72 9.50
N ARG A 97 0.72 0.48 10.02
CA ARG A 97 0.26 0.69 11.40
C ARG A 97 -1.18 0.21 11.60
N PHE A 98 -2.06 0.47 10.62
CA PHE A 98 -3.44 -0.03 10.64
C PHE A 98 -3.49 -1.55 10.52
N LEU A 99 -2.73 -2.15 9.60
CA LEU A 99 -2.64 -3.60 9.47
C LEU A 99 -2.08 -4.26 10.75
N ARG A 100 -1.08 -3.67 11.38
CA ARG A 100 -0.55 -4.15 12.68
C ARG A 100 -1.59 -4.05 13.79
N ALA A 101 -2.34 -2.96 13.86
CA ALA A 101 -3.41 -2.79 14.84
C ALA A 101 -4.53 -3.82 14.63
N ALA A 102 -4.94 -4.04 13.38
CA ALA A 102 -5.91 -5.06 13.01
C ALA A 102 -5.42 -6.48 13.36
N ALA A 103 -4.18 -6.79 13.04
CA ALA A 103 -3.55 -8.07 13.36
C ALA A 103 -3.52 -8.32 14.87
N LYS A 104 -3.13 -7.31 15.65
CA LYS A 104 -3.11 -7.39 17.11
C LYS A 104 -4.51 -7.65 17.69
N ARG A 105 -5.54 -6.93 17.21
CA ARG A 105 -6.94 -7.15 17.64
C ARG A 105 -7.45 -8.54 17.27
N SER A 106 -6.98 -9.06 16.16
CA SER A 106 -7.40 -10.36 15.60
C SER A 106 -6.55 -11.55 16.09
N GLY A 107 -5.49 -11.32 16.85
CA GLY A 107 -4.57 -12.37 17.28
C GLY A 107 -3.77 -12.99 16.13
N ILE A 108 -3.52 -12.22 15.06
CA ILE A 108 -2.79 -12.66 13.88
C ILE A 108 -1.36 -12.09 13.94
N GLU A 109 -0.36 -12.93 13.65
CA GLU A 109 1.02 -12.47 13.51
C GLU A 109 1.18 -11.69 12.20
N PHE A 110 1.74 -10.48 12.27
CA PHE A 110 1.97 -9.62 11.10
C PHE A 110 3.27 -8.83 11.24
N GLU A 111 4.31 -9.34 10.61
CA GLU A 111 5.64 -8.73 10.58
C GLU A 111 6.17 -8.72 9.13
N PRO A 112 5.68 -7.82 8.27
CA PRO A 112 6.02 -7.83 6.86
C PRO A 112 7.40 -7.23 6.57
N THR A 113 7.99 -7.66 5.46
CA THR A 113 8.98 -6.88 4.71
C THR A 113 8.23 -5.99 3.74
N TYR A 114 8.54 -4.70 3.68
CA TYR A 114 7.84 -3.76 2.81
C TYR A 114 8.72 -2.65 2.26
N ILE A 115 8.28 -2.08 1.15
CA ILE A 115 8.85 -0.91 0.48
C ILE A 115 7.88 0.26 0.66
N ASP A 116 8.39 1.43 1.04
CA ASP A 116 7.62 2.67 1.09
C ASP A 116 7.92 3.53 -0.12
N THR A 117 6.94 3.65 -1.01
CA THR A 117 7.11 4.38 -2.29
C THR A 117 7.16 5.89 -2.12
N LEU A 118 6.68 6.46 -1.00
CA LEU A 118 6.88 7.88 -0.71
C LEU A 118 8.37 8.18 -0.54
N THR A 119 9.04 7.43 0.32
CA THR A 119 10.48 7.57 0.55
C THR A 119 11.29 7.27 -0.72
N MET A 120 10.87 6.26 -1.46
CA MET A 120 11.46 5.87 -2.74
C MET A 120 11.35 7.01 -3.78
N ALA A 121 10.16 7.60 -3.94
CA ALA A 121 9.93 8.71 -4.86
C ALA A 121 10.73 9.96 -4.50
N GLN A 122 10.86 10.28 -3.21
CA GLN A 122 11.69 11.40 -2.75
C GLN A 122 13.17 11.23 -3.10
N ALA A 123 13.65 10.00 -3.15
CA ALA A 123 15.02 9.69 -3.57
C ALA A 123 15.20 9.67 -5.08
N MET A 124 14.22 9.16 -5.83
CA MET A 124 14.29 8.96 -7.27
C MET A 124 13.97 10.23 -8.07
N TYR A 125 13.00 11.02 -7.61
CA TYR A 125 12.44 12.17 -8.33
C TYR A 125 12.54 13.45 -7.48
N PRO A 126 13.74 13.96 -7.19
CA PRO A 126 13.93 15.15 -6.37
C PRO A 126 13.31 16.40 -7.04
N GLY A 127 12.76 17.31 -6.24
CA GLY A 127 12.26 18.61 -6.72
C GLY A 127 10.78 18.66 -7.07
N LEU A 128 10.00 17.61 -6.82
CA LEU A 128 8.54 17.70 -6.93
C LEU A 128 7.98 18.60 -5.81
N HIS A 129 6.93 19.35 -6.11
CA HIS A 129 6.31 20.26 -5.13
C HIS A 129 5.66 19.52 -3.93
N ASN A 130 5.26 18.29 -4.13
CA ASN A 130 4.93 17.31 -3.10
C ASN A 130 5.08 15.89 -3.64
N TYR A 131 4.94 14.88 -2.78
CA TYR A 131 5.09 13.47 -3.12
C TYR A 131 3.81 12.67 -2.86
N LYS A 132 2.63 13.30 -3.02
CA LYS A 132 1.36 12.59 -3.04
C LYS A 132 1.32 11.63 -4.23
N GLN A 133 0.65 10.50 -4.10
CA GLN A 133 0.57 9.48 -5.16
C GLN A 133 0.09 10.08 -6.49
N GLY A 134 -0.94 10.93 -6.48
CA GLY A 134 -1.44 11.61 -7.68
C GLY A 134 -0.40 12.53 -8.34
N THR A 135 0.46 13.18 -7.55
CA THR A 135 1.55 14.02 -8.09
C THR A 135 2.61 13.17 -8.78
N ILE A 136 2.97 12.04 -8.19
CA ILE A 136 3.93 11.09 -8.78
C ILE A 136 3.33 10.48 -10.05
N ASN A 137 2.06 10.06 -10.00
CA ASN A 137 1.35 9.52 -11.17
C ASN A 137 1.38 10.48 -12.36
N LYS A 138 1.12 11.75 -12.10
CA LYS A 138 1.18 12.82 -13.12
C LYS A 138 2.60 13.06 -13.62
N HIS A 139 3.59 13.06 -12.73
CA HIS A 139 5.00 13.24 -13.09
C HIS A 139 5.49 12.13 -14.03
N LEU A 140 5.00 10.90 -13.82
CA LEU A 140 5.33 9.74 -14.64
C LEU A 140 4.42 9.59 -15.87
N GLU A 141 3.55 10.57 -16.14
CA GLU A 141 2.61 10.60 -17.29
C GLU A 141 1.70 9.37 -17.37
N LEU A 142 1.36 8.79 -16.21
CA LEU A 142 0.49 7.62 -16.11
C LEU A 142 -1.00 8.03 -16.21
N PRO A 143 -1.89 7.09 -16.62
CA PRO A 143 -3.32 7.36 -16.69
C PRO A 143 -3.90 7.87 -15.38
N ALA A 144 -4.80 8.85 -15.45
CA ALA A 144 -5.54 9.33 -14.29
C ALA A 144 -6.40 8.21 -13.68
N TYR A 145 -6.65 8.29 -12.37
CA TYR A 145 -7.48 7.35 -11.62
C TYR A 145 -8.31 8.09 -10.58
N GLU A 146 -9.38 7.47 -10.09
CA GLU A 146 -10.17 7.99 -9.00
C GLU A 146 -9.51 7.61 -7.66
N ALA A 147 -9.05 8.62 -6.91
CA ALA A 147 -8.40 8.41 -5.62
C ALA A 147 -9.42 8.13 -4.50
N HIS A 148 -8.91 7.62 -3.37
CA HIS A 148 -9.65 7.33 -2.14
C HIS A 148 -10.57 6.09 -2.20
N ARG A 149 -10.21 5.13 -3.06
CA ARG A 149 -10.69 3.75 -3.05
C ARG A 149 -9.47 2.84 -3.09
N ALA A 150 -9.35 1.93 -2.13
CA ALA A 150 -8.14 1.12 -1.97
C ALA A 150 -7.80 0.27 -3.21
N CYS A 151 -8.82 -0.24 -3.91
CA CYS A 151 -8.62 -0.98 -5.16
C CYS A 151 -8.01 -0.09 -6.27
N GLU A 152 -8.55 1.12 -6.47
CA GLU A 152 -8.08 2.06 -7.49
C GLU A 152 -6.69 2.61 -7.15
N ASP A 153 -6.48 2.99 -5.87
CA ASP A 153 -5.21 3.50 -5.36
C ASP A 153 -4.11 2.44 -5.46
N SER A 154 -4.37 1.19 -5.10
CA SER A 154 -3.40 0.10 -5.22
C SER A 154 -3.06 -0.24 -6.67
N ALA A 155 -4.04 -0.25 -7.57
CA ALA A 155 -3.81 -0.47 -9.00
C ALA A 155 -2.98 0.66 -9.63
N ALA A 156 -3.29 1.92 -9.28
CA ALA A 156 -2.51 3.08 -9.71
C ALA A 156 -1.07 3.02 -9.16
N LEU A 157 -0.92 2.69 -7.88
CA LEU A 157 0.39 2.53 -7.24
C LEU A 157 1.20 1.37 -7.87
N GLY A 158 0.53 0.29 -8.25
CA GLY A 158 1.15 -0.82 -8.98
C GLY A 158 1.79 -0.35 -10.29
N ARG A 159 1.09 0.47 -11.08
CA ARG A 159 1.63 1.07 -12.31
C ARG A 159 2.82 2.01 -12.03
N ILE A 160 2.71 2.86 -11.01
CA ILE A 160 3.80 3.72 -10.56
C ILE A 160 5.03 2.88 -10.18
N PHE A 161 4.82 1.84 -9.39
CA PHE A 161 5.89 0.97 -8.93
C PHE A 161 6.59 0.22 -10.06
N CYS A 162 5.85 -0.23 -11.09
CA CYS A 162 6.44 -0.81 -12.30
C CYS A 162 7.42 0.15 -13.00
N VAL A 163 7.05 1.44 -13.11
CA VAL A 163 7.96 2.46 -13.68
C VAL A 163 9.17 2.66 -12.78
N MET A 164 8.96 2.76 -11.45
CA MET A 164 10.06 2.90 -10.50
C MET A 164 11.05 1.72 -10.55
N LEU A 165 10.58 0.49 -10.72
CA LEU A 165 11.43 -0.69 -10.88
C LEU A 165 12.31 -0.58 -12.14
N LYS A 166 11.72 -0.15 -13.25
CA LYS A 166 12.45 0.07 -14.50
C LYS A 166 13.51 1.16 -14.34
N ASP A 167 13.16 2.28 -13.73
CA ASP A 167 14.11 3.38 -13.48
C ASP A 167 15.26 2.94 -12.54
N LEU A 168 15.00 2.05 -11.58
CA LEU A 168 16.03 1.46 -10.72
C LEU A 168 16.98 0.56 -11.51
N GLU A 169 16.46 -0.27 -12.42
CA GLU A 169 17.29 -1.12 -13.29
C GLU A 169 18.20 -0.30 -14.18
N GLU A 170 17.71 0.82 -14.73
CA GLU A 170 18.53 1.78 -15.50
C GLU A 170 19.64 2.40 -14.65
N LYS A 171 19.43 2.53 -13.34
CA LYS A 171 20.45 2.95 -12.36
C LYS A 171 21.33 1.81 -11.85
N GLN A 172 21.27 0.63 -12.48
CA GLN A 172 22.02 -0.58 -12.12
C GLN A 172 21.67 -1.16 -10.75
N VAL A 173 20.52 -0.84 -10.19
CA VAL A 173 19.96 -1.49 -9.00
C VAL A 173 19.15 -2.71 -9.45
N THR A 174 19.77 -3.87 -9.43
CA THR A 174 19.18 -5.11 -10.01
C THR A 174 18.62 -6.09 -8.97
N ALA A 175 18.82 -5.80 -7.68
CA ALA A 175 18.33 -6.63 -6.58
C ALA A 175 17.59 -5.81 -5.52
N VAL A 176 16.55 -6.38 -4.94
CA VAL A 176 15.76 -5.75 -3.87
C VAL A 176 16.64 -5.36 -2.67
N SER A 177 17.63 -6.21 -2.31
CA SER A 177 18.58 -5.92 -1.23
C SER A 177 19.44 -4.68 -1.47
N GLY A 178 19.59 -4.26 -2.72
CA GLY A 178 20.36 -3.08 -3.11
C GLY A 178 19.56 -1.77 -3.15
N ILE A 179 18.24 -1.80 -2.95
CA ILE A 179 17.38 -0.60 -3.10
C ILE A 179 17.84 0.53 -2.18
N ASN A 180 18.05 0.27 -0.91
CA ASN A 180 18.44 1.32 0.05
C ASN A 180 19.80 1.93 -0.31
N THR A 181 20.78 1.11 -0.64
CA THR A 181 22.14 1.56 -1.04
C THR A 181 22.12 2.26 -2.39
N GLY A 182 21.43 1.70 -3.38
CA GLY A 182 21.31 2.25 -4.73
C GLY A 182 20.62 3.61 -4.79
N LEU A 183 19.78 3.93 -3.79
CA LEU A 183 19.13 5.23 -3.62
C LEU A 183 19.87 6.17 -2.65
N GLY A 184 21.16 5.93 -2.38
CA GLY A 184 22.03 6.81 -1.61
C GLY A 184 22.09 6.53 -0.11
N GLY A 185 21.36 5.54 0.40
CA GLY A 185 21.45 5.07 1.79
C GLY A 185 20.97 6.04 2.88
N ASN A 186 20.54 7.25 2.51
CA ASN A 186 20.16 8.29 3.48
C ASN A 186 18.77 8.08 4.09
N ARG A 187 17.95 7.24 3.47
CA ARG A 187 16.59 6.91 3.90
C ARG A 187 16.35 5.42 3.67
N GLU A 188 15.70 4.80 4.63
CA GLU A 188 15.34 3.39 4.52
C GLU A 188 14.03 3.23 3.75
N VAL A 189 14.13 2.90 2.47
CA VAL A 189 13.00 2.64 1.56
C VAL A 189 12.44 1.25 1.78
N LEU A 190 13.32 0.24 1.80
CA LEU A 190 13.00 -1.16 2.08
C LEU A 190 13.08 -1.41 3.59
N LYS A 191 11.95 -1.73 4.20
CA LYS A 191 11.84 -2.10 5.61
C LYS A 191 11.78 -3.62 5.73
N LYS A 192 12.72 -4.20 6.44
CA LYS A 192 12.81 -5.66 6.65
C LYS A 192 12.31 -6.03 8.05
N LYS A 193 11.77 -7.25 8.15
CA LYS A 193 11.60 -7.91 9.44
C LYS A 193 13.00 -8.09 10.05
N TYR A 194 13.21 -7.64 11.29
CA TYR A 194 14.40 -7.97 12.05
C TYR A 194 14.18 -9.36 12.67
N TYR A 195 15.12 -10.25 12.42
CA TYR A 195 15.15 -11.58 13.04
C TYR A 195 15.84 -11.50 14.40
#